data_d1aeddbcb86b6a8db508e92f129a0e57
#
_entry.id   d1aeddbcb86b6a8db508e92f129a0e57
#
_cell.length_a   1.000
_cell.length_b   1.000
_cell.length_c   1.000
_cell.angle_alpha   90.00
_cell.angle_beta   90.00
_cell.angle_gamma   90.00
#
_symmetry.space_group_name_H-M   'P 1'
#
loop_
_entity.id
_entity.type
_entity.pdbx_description
1 polymer ?
#
loop_
_entity_poly.entity_id
_entity_poly.type
_entity_poly.pdbx_seq_one_letter_code
_entity_poly.pdbx_strand_id
1 'polypeptide(L)'
;MGKPVGNPLRIGIIGCGKIVGQYLDSFRRLEDVRLVAVADLDAARAGAVAEEYGQGVRAVAVDELLAADDVDLVLNLTVPAAHAEVALKAIAAGKHVYGEKPLAATTQEAREVLDAAREAGVVVGCAPDTVLGTGIQTARKAIDDGLIGAPVAAMATMVTPGHERWHPNPDFYYVPGGGPLLDMGPYYVTALVTLLGPVASVIGAASHTRAERTIGSGPRAGETIPVTTDTHVTGVLVHESGALSTLVMSFDAVATHSANIEVHGSLGTLAVPDPNHFDGDTRLFRLGGSEWETLPVSAGYTGSGRGYGIADLARTLAGDAAAPGEEPRAGGTLAYHVLDVMESLLASAHTGASVAVTSRAERPRAVALEEVAAEPSRLTA
;
A
#
# COMPACT_ATOMS: atom_id res chain seq x y z
N MET A 1 11.75 -23.71 -2.97
CA MET A 1 11.50 -23.71 -1.51
C MET A 1 12.65 -22.96 -0.86
N GLY A 2 12.41 -21.71 -0.40
CA GLY A 2 13.35 -20.96 0.42
C GLY A 2 13.62 -21.71 1.71
N LYS A 3 14.82 -21.59 2.28
CA LYS A 3 15.13 -22.16 3.59
C LYS A 3 14.19 -21.54 4.62
N PRO A 4 13.61 -22.32 5.56
CA PRO A 4 12.82 -21.74 6.63
C PRO A 4 13.68 -20.74 7.41
N VAL A 5 13.14 -19.53 7.60
CA VAL A 5 13.68 -18.51 8.50
C VAL A 5 13.82 -19.16 9.88
N GLY A 6 14.95 -19.01 10.56
CA GLY A 6 15.27 -19.75 11.79
C GLY A 6 14.19 -19.68 12.86
N ASN A 7 13.64 -18.50 13.16
CA ASN A 7 12.46 -18.30 14.00
C ASN A 7 11.52 -17.29 13.32
N PRO A 8 10.19 -17.51 13.32
CA PRO A 8 9.24 -16.57 12.74
C PRO A 8 9.31 -15.23 13.49
N LEU A 9 9.18 -14.13 12.73
CA LEU A 9 9.14 -12.77 13.27
C LEU A 9 7.89 -12.61 14.17
N ARG A 10 8.07 -12.21 15.43
CA ARG A 10 7.00 -12.11 16.41
C ARG A 10 6.33 -10.74 16.32
N ILE A 11 5.03 -10.74 16.04
CA ILE A 11 4.25 -9.53 15.72
C ILE A 11 3.34 -9.16 16.87
N GLY A 12 3.37 -7.88 17.24
CA GLY A 12 2.34 -7.23 18.04
C GLY A 12 1.50 -6.28 17.19
N ILE A 13 0.17 -6.37 17.22
CA ILE A 13 -0.73 -5.46 16.50
C ILE A 13 -1.17 -4.33 17.43
N ILE A 14 -1.08 -3.07 16.96
CA ILE A 14 -1.71 -1.91 17.61
C ILE A 14 -2.79 -1.37 16.66
N GLY A 15 -4.05 -1.43 17.09
CA GLY A 15 -5.23 -1.09 16.30
C GLY A 15 -5.97 -2.34 15.82
N CYS A 16 -7.11 -2.63 16.42
CA CYS A 16 -7.97 -3.78 16.14
C CYS A 16 -9.24 -3.33 15.39
N GLY A 17 -9.08 -2.44 14.41
CA GLY A 17 -10.15 -1.91 13.58
C GLY A 17 -10.58 -2.85 12.45
N LYS A 18 -11.33 -2.32 11.48
CA LYS A 18 -11.94 -3.10 10.39
C LYS A 18 -10.94 -3.89 9.54
N ILE A 19 -9.71 -3.36 9.37
CA ILE A 19 -8.71 -3.97 8.47
C ILE A 19 -8.01 -5.18 9.10
N VAL A 20 -8.01 -5.32 10.43
CA VAL A 20 -7.25 -6.36 11.13
C VAL A 20 -7.54 -7.76 10.62
N GLY A 21 -8.80 -8.09 10.32
CA GLY A 21 -9.20 -9.41 9.82
C GLY A 21 -8.44 -9.86 8.58
N GLN A 22 -8.16 -8.93 7.64
CA GLN A 22 -7.40 -9.26 6.41
C GLN A 22 -5.95 -9.67 6.71
N TYR A 23 -5.32 -9.08 7.75
CA TYR A 23 -3.99 -9.47 8.21
C TYR A 23 -4.02 -10.81 8.94
N LEU A 24 -5.02 -11.04 9.78
CA LEU A 24 -5.17 -12.30 10.51
C LEU A 24 -5.34 -13.49 9.56
N ASP A 25 -6.09 -13.32 8.48
CA ASP A 25 -6.28 -14.35 7.43
C ASP A 25 -4.94 -14.74 6.77
N SER A 26 -4.08 -13.76 6.51
CA SER A 26 -2.75 -14.01 5.94
C SER A 26 -1.81 -14.66 6.97
N PHE A 27 -1.81 -14.19 8.21
CA PHE A 27 -0.91 -14.73 9.25
C PHE A 27 -1.17 -16.20 9.58
N ARG A 28 -2.37 -16.71 9.33
CA ARG A 28 -2.67 -18.15 9.46
C ARG A 28 -1.95 -19.02 8.43
N ARG A 29 -1.47 -18.43 7.33
CA ARG A 29 -0.84 -19.09 6.17
C ARG A 29 0.65 -18.80 6.05
N LEU A 30 1.15 -17.74 6.71
CA LEU A 30 2.53 -17.30 6.63
C LEU A 30 3.37 -17.99 7.72
N GLU A 31 4.42 -18.70 7.32
CA GLU A 31 5.36 -19.37 8.23
C GLU A 31 6.44 -18.41 8.76
N ASP A 32 6.71 -17.31 8.04
CA ASP A 32 7.74 -16.33 8.37
C ASP A 32 7.37 -15.42 9.55
N VAL A 33 6.10 -15.44 9.97
CA VAL A 33 5.56 -14.50 10.98
C VAL A 33 4.70 -15.22 12.01
N ARG A 34 4.66 -14.68 13.23
CA ARG A 34 3.83 -15.19 14.32
C ARG A 34 3.20 -14.04 15.10
N LEU A 35 1.87 -14.00 15.14
CA LEU A 35 1.15 -13.06 15.99
C LEU A 35 1.26 -13.49 17.47
N VAL A 36 1.67 -12.60 18.36
CA VAL A 36 1.86 -12.89 19.80
C VAL A 36 1.02 -11.99 20.72
N ALA A 37 0.73 -10.76 20.30
CA ALA A 37 -0.05 -9.81 21.08
C ALA A 37 -0.88 -8.87 20.19
N VAL A 38 -1.99 -8.38 20.72
CA VAL A 38 -2.82 -7.35 20.12
C VAL A 38 -3.17 -6.29 21.17
N ALA A 39 -3.24 -5.02 20.74
CA ALA A 39 -3.62 -3.90 21.59
C ALA A 39 -4.53 -2.93 20.82
N ASP A 40 -5.47 -2.33 21.53
CA ASP A 40 -6.34 -1.26 21.04
C ASP A 40 -6.68 -0.33 22.21
N LEU A 41 -7.05 0.92 21.93
CA LEU A 41 -7.59 1.82 22.97
C LEU A 41 -8.88 1.27 23.56
N ASP A 42 -9.64 0.50 22.79
CA ASP A 42 -10.78 -0.29 23.23
C ASP A 42 -10.31 -1.72 23.58
N ALA A 43 -10.07 -1.97 24.88
CA ALA A 43 -9.61 -3.26 25.37
C ALA A 43 -10.57 -4.42 25.03
N ALA A 44 -11.88 -4.16 24.92
CA ALA A 44 -12.85 -5.19 24.53
C ALA A 44 -12.64 -5.62 23.07
N ARG A 45 -12.30 -4.68 22.18
CA ARG A 45 -11.98 -4.97 20.79
C ARG A 45 -10.69 -5.78 20.65
N ALA A 46 -9.65 -5.43 21.42
CA ALA A 46 -8.42 -6.22 21.45
C ALA A 46 -8.69 -7.64 21.99
N GLY A 47 -9.50 -7.77 23.03
CA GLY A 47 -9.92 -9.06 23.59
C GLY A 47 -10.64 -9.94 22.56
N ALA A 48 -11.59 -9.37 21.80
CA ALA A 48 -12.33 -10.09 20.77
C ALA A 48 -11.40 -10.60 19.64
N VAL A 49 -10.45 -9.77 19.20
CA VAL A 49 -9.47 -10.16 18.18
C VAL A 49 -8.56 -11.29 18.67
N ALA A 50 -8.07 -11.22 19.92
CA ALA A 50 -7.23 -12.26 20.50
C ALA A 50 -7.98 -13.59 20.62
N GLU A 51 -9.24 -13.56 21.05
CA GLU A 51 -10.12 -14.74 21.18
C GLU A 51 -10.40 -15.36 19.81
N GLU A 52 -10.76 -14.56 18.81
CA GLU A 52 -11.05 -15.03 17.44
C GLU A 52 -9.82 -15.66 16.76
N TYR A 53 -8.64 -15.05 16.95
CA TYR A 53 -7.41 -15.60 16.37
C TYR A 53 -6.96 -16.87 17.10
N GLY A 54 -7.07 -16.90 18.43
CA GLY A 54 -6.65 -18.03 19.28
C GLY A 54 -5.13 -18.15 19.36
N GLN A 55 -4.61 -19.36 19.36
CA GLN A 55 -3.16 -19.69 19.34
C GLN A 55 -2.34 -19.06 20.49
N GLY A 56 -2.99 -18.66 21.58
CA GLY A 56 -2.33 -18.04 22.73
C GLY A 56 -1.95 -16.57 22.54
N VAL A 57 -2.54 -15.90 21.57
CA VAL A 57 -2.39 -14.45 21.38
C VAL A 57 -2.96 -13.70 22.58
N ARG A 58 -2.20 -12.72 23.10
CA ARG A 58 -2.57 -11.94 24.27
C ARG A 58 -3.21 -10.61 23.85
N ALA A 59 -4.32 -10.25 24.49
CA ALA A 59 -4.83 -8.88 24.45
C ALA A 59 -4.21 -8.12 25.63
N VAL A 60 -3.48 -7.04 25.33
CA VAL A 60 -2.71 -6.26 26.32
C VAL A 60 -2.88 -4.76 26.08
N ALA A 61 -2.45 -3.92 27.02
CA ALA A 61 -2.38 -2.49 26.81
C ALA A 61 -1.26 -2.12 25.82
N VAL A 62 -1.36 -0.97 25.15
CA VAL A 62 -0.37 -0.52 24.16
C VAL A 62 1.04 -0.44 24.76
N ASP A 63 1.18 0.15 25.95
CA ASP A 63 2.48 0.28 26.63
C ASP A 63 3.05 -1.08 27.04
N GLU A 64 2.22 -2.03 27.41
CA GLU A 64 2.61 -3.41 27.72
C GLU A 64 3.10 -4.14 26.47
N LEU A 65 2.40 -3.98 25.32
CA LEU A 65 2.84 -4.54 24.05
C LEU A 65 4.21 -3.98 23.63
N LEU A 66 4.40 -2.66 23.76
CA LEU A 66 5.66 -2.00 23.41
C LEU A 66 6.82 -2.45 24.31
N ALA A 67 6.56 -2.73 25.59
CA ALA A 67 7.56 -3.20 26.55
C ALA A 67 7.85 -4.72 26.45
N ALA A 68 7.05 -5.48 25.71
CA ALA A 68 7.16 -6.93 25.65
C ALA A 68 8.40 -7.41 24.89
N ASP A 69 9.24 -8.24 25.52
CA ASP A 69 10.45 -8.82 24.93
C ASP A 69 10.15 -9.87 23.85
N ASP A 70 8.94 -10.37 23.80
CA ASP A 70 8.48 -11.36 22.83
C ASP A 70 7.77 -10.72 21.60
N VAL A 71 7.85 -9.41 21.44
CA VAL A 71 7.42 -8.68 20.23
C VAL A 71 8.66 -8.13 19.52
N ASP A 72 8.86 -8.52 18.26
CA ASP A 72 9.96 -8.06 17.42
C ASP A 72 9.52 -6.90 16.50
N LEU A 73 8.27 -6.95 16.02
CA LEU A 73 7.69 -5.99 15.09
C LEU A 73 6.31 -5.53 15.58
N VAL A 74 6.08 -4.23 15.51
CA VAL A 74 4.74 -3.63 15.70
C VAL A 74 4.07 -3.44 14.36
N LEU A 75 2.91 -4.09 14.17
CA LEU A 75 2.00 -3.81 13.08
C LEU A 75 1.03 -2.70 13.50
N ASN A 76 1.19 -1.53 12.89
CA ASN A 76 0.39 -0.34 13.18
C ASN A 76 -0.83 -0.27 12.25
N LEU A 77 -2.00 -0.59 12.77
CA LEU A 77 -3.30 -0.54 12.09
C LEU A 77 -4.21 0.56 12.65
N THR A 78 -3.62 1.59 13.24
CA THR A 78 -4.36 2.72 13.78
C THR A 78 -4.88 3.63 12.66
N VAL A 79 -5.45 4.77 13.00
CA VAL A 79 -5.87 5.78 12.02
C VAL A 79 -4.67 6.59 11.52
N PRO A 80 -4.69 7.14 10.29
CA PRO A 80 -3.55 7.84 9.70
C PRO A 80 -2.94 8.93 10.61
N ALA A 81 -3.76 9.68 11.34
CA ALA A 81 -3.29 10.72 12.27
C ALA A 81 -2.47 10.18 13.46
N ALA A 82 -2.54 8.89 13.77
CA ALA A 82 -1.79 8.25 14.86
C ALA A 82 -0.58 7.44 14.35
N HIS A 83 -0.41 7.30 13.01
CA HIS A 83 0.61 6.43 12.45
C HIS A 83 2.01 6.81 12.91
N ALA A 84 2.38 8.08 12.82
CA ALA A 84 3.71 8.54 13.21
C ALA A 84 3.97 8.39 14.71
N GLU A 85 3.01 8.78 15.56
CA GLU A 85 3.15 8.65 17.02
C GLU A 85 3.39 7.20 17.45
N VAL A 86 2.56 6.28 16.94
CA VAL A 86 2.68 4.85 17.27
C VAL A 86 3.99 4.26 16.72
N ALA A 87 4.38 4.62 15.50
CA ALA A 87 5.63 4.18 14.91
C ALA A 87 6.84 4.65 15.72
N LEU A 88 6.89 5.92 16.12
CA LEU A 88 7.98 6.48 16.93
C LEU A 88 8.08 5.82 18.31
N LYS A 89 6.96 5.52 18.96
CA LYS A 89 6.94 4.77 20.23
C LYS A 89 7.48 3.34 20.06
N ALA A 90 7.10 2.65 18.98
CA ALA A 90 7.60 1.32 18.67
C ALA A 90 9.12 1.32 18.40
N ILE A 91 9.60 2.30 17.61
CA ILE A 91 11.01 2.50 17.30
C ILE A 91 11.80 2.79 18.58
N ALA A 92 11.31 3.67 19.46
CA ALA A 92 11.95 3.98 20.75
C ALA A 92 12.03 2.75 21.67
N ALA A 93 11.10 1.78 21.53
CA ALA A 93 11.13 0.49 22.21
C ALA A 93 12.02 -0.55 21.48
N GLY A 94 12.76 -0.17 20.45
CA GLY A 94 13.64 -1.06 19.68
C GLY A 94 12.91 -2.06 18.78
N LYS A 95 11.64 -1.81 18.42
CA LYS A 95 10.83 -2.70 17.58
C LYS A 95 10.90 -2.27 16.13
N HIS A 96 10.94 -3.23 15.20
CA HIS A 96 10.63 -2.97 13.81
C HIS A 96 9.18 -2.52 13.66
N VAL A 97 8.86 -1.80 12.60
CA VAL A 97 7.51 -1.28 12.35
C VAL A 97 7.03 -1.69 10.97
N TYR A 98 5.79 -2.12 10.87
CA TYR A 98 5.04 -2.17 9.62
C TYR A 98 3.71 -1.46 9.83
N GLY A 99 3.36 -0.52 8.96
CA GLY A 99 2.15 0.28 9.11
C GLY A 99 1.18 0.16 7.94
N GLU A 100 -0.10 0.43 8.21
CA GLU A 100 -1.04 0.74 7.13
C GLU A 100 -0.66 2.05 6.43
N LYS A 101 -1.15 2.18 5.21
CA LYS A 101 -0.98 3.40 4.41
C LYS A 101 -1.87 4.55 4.95
N PRO A 102 -1.42 5.80 4.81
CA PRO A 102 -0.09 6.27 4.44
C PRO A 102 0.94 6.07 5.56
N LEU A 103 2.23 6.19 5.27
CA LEU A 103 3.31 6.03 6.27
C LEU A 103 3.11 6.96 7.47
N ALA A 104 2.70 8.20 7.21
CA ALA A 104 2.30 9.20 8.19
C ALA A 104 1.27 10.15 7.55
N ALA A 105 0.71 11.08 8.32
CA ALA A 105 -0.22 12.07 7.81
C ALA A 105 0.46 13.15 6.94
N THR A 106 1.76 13.40 7.16
CA THR A 106 2.57 14.38 6.42
C THR A 106 3.95 13.82 6.07
N THR A 107 4.59 14.38 5.03
CA THR A 107 5.97 14.05 4.68
C THR A 107 6.97 14.41 5.78
N GLN A 108 6.69 15.44 6.58
CA GLN A 108 7.53 15.79 7.73
C GLN A 108 7.51 14.68 8.78
N GLU A 109 6.33 14.24 9.21
CA GLU A 109 6.18 13.14 10.17
C GLU A 109 6.79 11.83 9.64
N ALA A 110 6.57 11.53 8.36
CA ALA A 110 7.15 10.35 7.73
C ALA A 110 8.69 10.39 7.76
N ARG A 111 9.30 11.55 7.53
CA ARG A 111 10.75 11.75 7.66
C ARG A 111 11.23 11.51 9.08
N GLU A 112 10.55 12.06 10.08
CA GLU A 112 10.87 11.88 11.50
C GLU A 112 10.85 10.38 11.88
N VAL A 113 9.86 9.63 11.37
CA VAL A 113 9.79 8.16 11.57
C VAL A 113 10.99 7.44 10.96
N LEU A 114 11.36 7.77 9.71
CA LEU A 114 12.48 7.12 9.02
C LEU A 114 13.83 7.49 9.64
N ASP A 115 14.01 8.74 10.06
CA ASP A 115 15.23 9.19 10.73
C ASP A 115 15.41 8.50 12.08
N ALA A 116 14.34 8.41 12.89
CA ALA A 116 14.36 7.68 14.16
C ALA A 116 14.65 6.19 13.97
N ALA A 117 14.06 5.56 12.95
CA ALA A 117 14.31 4.14 12.65
C ALA A 117 15.77 3.87 12.27
N ARG A 118 16.33 4.74 11.44
CA ARG A 118 17.76 4.65 11.07
C ARG A 118 18.67 4.80 12.28
N GLU A 119 18.40 5.75 13.19
CA GLU A 119 19.17 5.95 14.42
C GLU A 119 19.05 4.76 15.37
N ALA A 120 17.87 4.15 15.48
CA ALA A 120 17.64 2.99 16.31
C ALA A 120 18.10 1.66 15.67
N GLY A 121 18.47 1.64 14.38
CA GLY A 121 18.85 0.43 13.65
C GLY A 121 17.69 -0.53 13.43
N VAL A 122 16.45 -0.04 13.37
CA VAL A 122 15.24 -0.84 13.09
C VAL A 122 14.71 -0.57 11.69
N VAL A 123 13.93 -1.50 11.15
CA VAL A 123 13.38 -1.44 9.80
C VAL A 123 11.93 -0.97 9.85
N VAL A 124 11.55 -0.11 8.91
CA VAL A 124 10.19 0.35 8.70
C VAL A 124 9.69 -0.17 7.35
N GLY A 125 8.56 -0.87 7.37
CA GLY A 125 7.76 -1.20 6.21
C GLY A 125 6.40 -0.50 6.25
N CYS A 126 5.75 -0.38 5.10
CA CYS A 126 4.44 0.25 5.00
C CYS A 126 3.63 -0.33 3.84
N ALA A 127 2.35 -0.55 4.05
CA ALA A 127 1.40 -0.84 2.98
C ALA A 127 1.34 0.35 1.97
N PRO A 128 0.94 0.12 0.71
CA PRO A 128 0.32 -1.10 0.23
C PRO A 128 1.35 -2.17 -0.17
N ASP A 129 1.10 -3.39 0.23
CA ASP A 129 1.86 -4.57 -0.18
C ASP A 129 1.22 -5.33 -1.35
N THR A 130 0.11 -4.82 -1.88
CA THR A 130 -0.60 -5.38 -3.05
C THR A 130 0.29 -5.51 -4.29
N VAL A 131 1.26 -4.61 -4.44
CA VAL A 131 2.25 -4.65 -5.54
C VAL A 131 3.16 -5.89 -5.52
N LEU A 132 3.19 -6.64 -4.42
CA LEU A 132 3.95 -7.89 -4.30
C LEU A 132 3.18 -9.10 -4.87
N GLY A 133 1.88 -8.94 -5.12
CA GLY A 133 1.03 -9.94 -5.71
C GLY A 133 1.26 -10.15 -7.21
N THR A 134 0.62 -11.17 -7.76
CA THR A 134 0.85 -11.63 -9.13
C THR A 134 0.43 -10.63 -10.20
N GLY A 135 -0.58 -9.77 -9.92
CA GLY A 135 -1.07 -8.80 -10.89
C GLY A 135 0.01 -7.81 -11.31
N ILE A 136 0.53 -7.03 -10.35
CA ILE A 136 1.56 -6.01 -10.63
C ILE A 136 2.91 -6.65 -10.98
N GLN A 137 3.29 -7.76 -10.32
CA GLN A 137 4.58 -8.40 -10.58
C GLN A 137 4.64 -9.05 -11.97
N THR A 138 3.56 -9.65 -12.48
CA THR A 138 3.50 -10.14 -13.87
C THR A 138 3.65 -9.01 -14.87
N ALA A 139 2.98 -7.86 -14.65
CA ALA A 139 3.14 -6.68 -15.49
C ALA A 139 4.57 -6.15 -15.45
N ARG A 140 5.16 -6.07 -14.25
CA ARG A 140 6.56 -5.68 -14.08
C ARG A 140 7.51 -6.59 -14.82
N LYS A 141 7.36 -7.91 -14.67
CA LYS A 141 8.18 -8.88 -15.37
C LYS A 141 8.07 -8.74 -16.89
N ALA A 142 6.87 -8.50 -17.41
CA ALA A 142 6.66 -8.26 -18.84
C ALA A 142 7.43 -7.01 -19.34
N ILE A 143 7.52 -5.95 -18.52
CA ILE A 143 8.34 -4.77 -18.81
C ILE A 143 9.83 -5.11 -18.76
N ASP A 144 10.28 -5.77 -17.71
CA ASP A 144 11.69 -6.12 -17.47
C ASP A 144 12.21 -7.11 -18.54
N ASP A 145 11.36 -8.02 -19.04
CA ASP A 145 11.64 -8.94 -20.15
C ASP A 145 11.59 -8.23 -21.53
N GLY A 146 11.25 -6.95 -21.59
CA GLY A 146 11.22 -6.16 -22.82
C GLY A 146 10.01 -6.41 -23.73
N LEU A 147 8.93 -7.01 -23.25
CA LEU A 147 7.77 -7.37 -24.08
C LEU A 147 7.07 -6.15 -24.71
N ILE A 148 7.20 -4.97 -24.10
CA ILE A 148 6.67 -3.71 -24.63
C ILE A 148 7.77 -2.80 -25.21
N GLY A 149 9.04 -3.26 -25.24
CA GLY A 149 10.18 -2.41 -25.58
C GLY A 149 10.49 -1.38 -24.49
N ALA A 150 10.98 -0.20 -24.87
CA ALA A 150 11.23 0.89 -23.91
C ALA A 150 9.91 1.49 -23.42
N PRO A 151 9.63 1.54 -22.10
CA PRO A 151 8.47 2.24 -21.57
C PRO A 151 8.53 3.73 -21.89
N VAL A 152 7.42 4.30 -22.36
CA VAL A 152 7.31 5.71 -22.76
C VAL A 152 6.36 6.47 -21.85
N ALA A 153 5.23 5.86 -21.52
CA ALA A 153 4.18 6.51 -20.75
C ALA A 153 3.31 5.50 -19.99
N ALA A 154 2.55 5.99 -19.01
CA ALA A 154 1.44 5.27 -18.42
C ALA A 154 0.22 6.17 -18.26
N MET A 155 -0.95 5.53 -18.21
CA MET A 155 -2.20 6.13 -17.76
C MET A 155 -2.70 5.36 -16.55
N ALA A 156 -3.06 6.06 -15.47
CA ALA A 156 -3.56 5.46 -14.24
C ALA A 156 -4.84 6.16 -13.81
N THR A 157 -5.92 5.40 -13.66
CA THR A 157 -7.26 5.96 -13.44
C THR A 157 -7.99 5.23 -12.33
N MET A 158 -8.32 5.95 -11.24
CA MET A 158 -9.23 5.52 -10.20
C MET A 158 -10.40 6.50 -10.10
N VAL A 159 -11.59 6.06 -10.43
CA VAL A 159 -12.80 6.88 -10.36
C VAL A 159 -13.93 6.13 -9.68
N THR A 160 -14.61 6.81 -8.79
CA THR A 160 -15.82 6.34 -8.12
C THR A 160 -16.79 7.50 -7.91
N PRO A 161 -18.10 7.23 -7.74
CA PRO A 161 -19.06 8.29 -7.44
C PRO A 161 -19.01 8.79 -5.99
N GLY A 162 -18.05 8.30 -5.17
CA GLY A 162 -17.82 8.68 -3.79
C GLY A 162 -18.05 7.57 -2.76
N HIS A 163 -17.24 7.58 -1.72
CA HIS A 163 -17.25 6.56 -0.66
C HIS A 163 -18.39 6.74 0.36
N GLU A 164 -18.99 7.93 0.43
CA GLU A 164 -20.16 8.21 1.25
C GLU A 164 -21.37 7.31 0.89
N ARG A 165 -21.38 6.74 -0.29
CA ARG A 165 -22.47 5.89 -0.76
C ARG A 165 -22.54 4.54 -0.04
N TRP A 166 -21.40 4.03 0.43
CA TRP A 166 -21.30 2.70 1.04
C TRP A 166 -20.64 2.70 2.44
N HIS A 167 -19.84 3.72 2.76
CA HIS A 167 -19.17 3.81 4.06
C HIS A 167 -20.08 4.48 5.11
N PRO A 168 -20.33 3.85 6.29
CA PRO A 168 -21.27 4.38 7.27
C PRO A 168 -20.80 5.64 8.01
N ASN A 169 -19.49 5.91 8.02
CA ASN A 169 -18.86 7.09 8.63
C ASN A 169 -17.81 7.67 7.67
N PRO A 170 -18.23 8.32 6.56
CA PRO A 170 -17.32 8.69 5.47
C PRO A 170 -16.63 10.05 5.65
N ASP A 171 -16.85 10.75 6.76
CA ASP A 171 -16.44 12.15 7.00
C ASP A 171 -14.95 12.36 6.68
N PHE A 172 -14.09 11.45 7.13
CA PHE A 172 -12.63 11.56 6.97
C PHE A 172 -12.15 11.52 5.52
N TYR A 173 -12.95 11.03 4.59
CA TYR A 173 -12.63 11.10 3.15
C TYR A 173 -12.80 12.50 2.55
N TYR A 174 -13.53 13.39 3.23
CA TYR A 174 -13.97 14.68 2.68
C TYR A 174 -13.45 15.91 3.42
N VAL A 175 -12.47 15.68 4.30
CA VAL A 175 -11.77 16.73 5.06
C VAL A 175 -10.27 16.75 4.70
N PRO A 176 -9.49 17.79 5.07
CA PRO A 176 -8.05 17.83 4.87
C PRO A 176 -7.36 16.55 5.37
N GLY A 177 -6.46 16.00 4.56
CA GLY A 177 -5.85 14.68 4.76
C GLY A 177 -6.63 13.52 4.13
N GLY A 178 -7.84 13.77 3.62
CA GLY A 178 -8.65 12.84 2.83
C GLY A 178 -8.56 13.10 1.33
N GLY A 179 -9.63 12.73 0.62
CA GLY A 179 -9.72 12.83 -0.83
C GLY A 179 -9.21 11.59 -1.56
N PRO A 180 -9.55 11.47 -2.86
CA PRO A 180 -9.24 10.29 -3.65
C PRO A 180 -7.74 10.04 -3.81
N LEU A 181 -6.92 11.10 -3.87
CA LEU A 181 -5.48 10.96 -4.03
C LEU A 181 -4.81 10.41 -2.77
N LEU A 182 -5.13 10.93 -1.58
CA LEU A 182 -4.48 10.46 -0.34
C LEU A 182 -5.03 9.12 0.13
N ASP A 183 -6.27 8.75 -0.24
CA ASP A 183 -6.85 7.45 0.09
C ASP A 183 -6.37 6.33 -0.85
N MET A 184 -6.51 6.53 -2.16
CA MET A 184 -6.25 5.50 -3.17
C MET A 184 -4.92 5.70 -3.93
N GLY A 185 -4.40 6.91 -3.93
CA GLY A 185 -3.10 7.22 -4.55
C GLY A 185 -1.95 6.35 -4.08
N PRO A 186 -1.86 5.95 -2.79
CA PRO A 186 -0.81 5.04 -2.36
C PRO A 186 -0.71 3.77 -3.21
N TYR A 187 -1.82 3.17 -3.61
CA TYR A 187 -1.83 1.97 -4.46
C TYR A 187 -1.32 2.26 -5.88
N TYR A 188 -1.86 3.31 -6.49
CA TYR A 188 -1.57 3.66 -7.87
C TYR A 188 -0.16 4.21 -8.06
N VAL A 189 0.29 5.11 -7.18
CA VAL A 189 1.64 5.67 -7.24
C VAL A 189 2.69 4.61 -6.92
N THR A 190 2.47 3.73 -5.92
CA THR A 190 3.36 2.59 -5.63
C THR A 190 3.47 1.66 -6.84
N ALA A 191 2.36 1.36 -7.51
CA ALA A 191 2.37 0.54 -8.73
C ALA A 191 3.15 1.22 -9.87
N LEU A 192 2.93 2.52 -10.11
CA LEU A 192 3.66 3.27 -11.12
C LEU A 192 5.17 3.31 -10.85
N VAL A 193 5.58 3.54 -9.59
CA VAL A 193 7.01 3.48 -9.20
C VAL A 193 7.57 2.06 -9.38
N THR A 194 6.80 1.03 -9.03
CA THR A 194 7.19 -0.38 -9.22
C THR A 194 7.37 -0.72 -10.70
N LEU A 195 6.56 -0.17 -11.60
CA LEU A 195 6.60 -0.44 -13.02
C LEU A 195 7.63 0.42 -13.77
N LEU A 196 7.72 1.72 -13.48
CA LEU A 196 8.45 2.71 -14.27
C LEU A 196 9.64 3.36 -13.54
N GLY A 197 9.78 3.12 -12.23
CA GLY A 197 10.78 3.76 -11.39
C GLY A 197 10.29 5.04 -10.70
N PRO A 198 11.15 5.68 -9.89
CA PRO A 198 10.79 6.83 -9.05
C PRO A 198 10.37 8.05 -9.88
N VAL A 199 9.63 8.96 -9.23
CA VAL A 199 9.11 10.20 -9.80
C VAL A 199 10.01 11.37 -9.44
N ALA A 200 10.44 12.15 -10.44
CA ALA A 200 11.31 13.30 -10.25
C ALA A 200 10.55 14.63 -10.07
N SER A 201 9.40 14.77 -10.74
CA SER A 201 8.57 15.97 -10.65
C SER A 201 7.14 15.72 -11.06
N VAL A 202 6.24 16.63 -10.69
CA VAL A 202 4.81 16.51 -10.95
C VAL A 202 4.20 17.82 -11.44
N ILE A 203 3.11 17.72 -12.21
CA ILE A 203 2.25 18.82 -12.63
C ILE A 203 0.81 18.39 -12.36
N GLY A 204 0.07 19.15 -11.58
CA GLY A 204 -1.26 18.77 -11.11
C GLY A 204 -2.35 19.83 -11.33
N ALA A 205 -3.59 19.34 -11.30
CA ALA A 205 -4.79 20.15 -11.17
C ALA A 205 -5.79 19.42 -10.27
N ALA A 206 -6.53 20.17 -9.44
CA ALA A 206 -7.48 19.60 -8.51
C ALA A 206 -8.76 20.43 -8.45
N SER A 207 -9.86 19.80 -8.05
CA SER A 207 -11.14 20.45 -7.86
C SER A 207 -12.03 19.69 -6.89
N HIS A 208 -13.07 20.37 -6.38
CA HIS A 208 -14.23 19.75 -5.77
C HIS A 208 -15.49 20.40 -6.34
N THR A 209 -16.43 19.58 -6.79
CA THR A 209 -17.64 20.11 -7.47
C THR A 209 -18.83 20.24 -6.55
N ARG A 210 -18.75 19.63 -5.35
CA ARG A 210 -19.83 19.60 -4.36
C ARG A 210 -19.31 20.13 -3.03
N ALA A 211 -20.05 21.06 -2.44
CA ALA A 211 -19.75 21.57 -1.08
C ALA A 211 -20.15 20.56 0.01
N GLU A 212 -21.06 19.63 -0.30
CA GLU A 212 -21.62 18.66 0.64
C GLU A 212 -21.85 17.30 -0.03
N ARG A 213 -21.85 16.24 0.78
CA ARG A 213 -22.19 14.87 0.40
C ARG A 213 -23.23 14.30 1.35
N THR A 214 -24.09 13.41 0.85
CA THR A 214 -25.09 12.71 1.66
C THR A 214 -24.67 11.26 1.90
N ILE A 215 -24.62 10.85 3.17
CA ILE A 215 -24.29 9.48 3.56
C ILE A 215 -25.35 8.52 3.04
N GLY A 216 -24.92 7.49 2.30
CA GLY A 216 -25.82 6.55 1.63
C GLY A 216 -26.09 5.26 2.40
N SER A 217 -25.39 5.02 3.53
CA SER A 217 -25.49 3.74 4.24
C SER A 217 -25.28 3.87 5.75
N GLY A 218 -25.67 2.81 6.48
CA GLY A 218 -25.49 2.71 7.93
C GLY A 218 -26.45 3.58 8.75
N PRO A 219 -26.23 3.70 10.07
CA PRO A 219 -27.12 4.44 10.97
C PRO A 219 -27.24 5.94 10.65
N ARG A 220 -26.26 6.52 9.96
CA ARG A 220 -26.21 7.93 9.58
C ARG A 220 -26.71 8.19 8.16
N ALA A 221 -27.32 7.20 7.51
CA ALA A 221 -27.85 7.35 6.14
C ALA A 221 -28.82 8.54 6.05
N GLY A 222 -28.61 9.41 5.06
CA GLY A 222 -29.38 10.66 4.87
C GLY A 222 -28.77 11.88 5.54
N GLU A 223 -27.79 11.74 6.42
CA GLU A 223 -27.05 12.90 6.95
C GLU A 223 -26.17 13.52 5.87
N THR A 224 -26.03 14.85 5.93
CA THR A 224 -25.17 15.62 5.04
C THR A 224 -23.83 15.94 5.75
N ILE A 225 -22.74 15.76 5.05
CA ILE A 225 -21.39 16.07 5.51
C ILE A 225 -20.72 17.10 4.60
N PRO A 226 -19.91 18.03 5.15
CA PRO A 226 -19.21 19.03 4.34
C PRO A 226 -18.06 18.38 3.54
N VAL A 227 -17.73 18.99 2.39
CA VAL A 227 -16.54 18.68 1.60
C VAL A 227 -15.58 19.87 1.69
N THR A 228 -14.41 19.64 2.29
CA THR A 228 -13.38 20.65 2.52
C THR A 228 -12.02 20.25 1.97
N THR A 229 -11.99 19.22 1.10
CA THR A 229 -10.79 18.77 0.38
C THR A 229 -11.11 18.57 -1.09
N ASP A 230 -10.07 18.42 -1.93
CA ASP A 230 -10.24 18.11 -3.34
C ASP A 230 -10.77 16.69 -3.53
N THR A 231 -11.81 16.55 -4.35
CA THR A 231 -12.47 15.28 -4.65
C THR A 231 -12.22 14.78 -6.07
N HIS A 232 -11.50 15.57 -6.86
CA HIS A 232 -10.98 15.20 -8.17
C HIS A 232 -9.57 15.77 -8.32
N VAL A 233 -8.59 14.90 -8.56
CA VAL A 233 -7.19 15.27 -8.78
C VAL A 233 -6.69 14.60 -10.05
N THR A 234 -6.05 15.36 -10.92
CA THR A 234 -5.40 14.85 -12.13
C THR A 234 -4.02 15.47 -12.27
N GLY A 235 -3.10 14.74 -12.91
CA GLY A 235 -1.78 15.30 -13.17
C GLY A 235 -0.86 14.39 -13.95
N VAL A 236 0.33 14.92 -14.21
CA VAL A 236 1.43 14.22 -14.87
C VAL A 236 2.54 13.99 -13.85
N LEU A 237 3.01 12.76 -13.75
CA LEU A 237 4.20 12.36 -13.02
C LEU A 237 5.33 12.16 -14.01
N VAL A 238 6.44 12.86 -13.83
CA VAL A 238 7.66 12.71 -14.64
C VAL A 238 8.60 11.76 -13.91
N HIS A 239 8.81 10.56 -14.47
CA HIS A 239 9.71 9.57 -13.86
C HIS A 239 11.17 9.89 -14.17
N GLU A 240 12.09 9.48 -13.27
CA GLU A 240 13.53 9.61 -13.51
C GLU A 240 14.00 8.87 -14.78
N SER A 241 13.30 7.81 -15.19
CA SER A 241 13.52 7.11 -16.46
C SER A 241 13.19 7.93 -17.71
N GLY A 242 12.52 9.08 -17.55
CA GLY A 242 11.99 9.90 -18.64
C GLY A 242 10.58 9.50 -19.08
N ALA A 243 10.01 8.41 -18.57
CA ALA A 243 8.62 8.06 -18.83
C ALA A 243 7.66 9.06 -18.17
N LEU A 244 6.48 9.24 -18.77
CA LEU A 244 5.44 10.14 -18.25
C LEU A 244 4.20 9.34 -17.84
N SER A 245 3.71 9.54 -16.62
CA SER A 245 2.45 8.94 -16.20
C SER A 245 1.37 10.00 -16.04
N THR A 246 0.19 9.77 -16.60
CA THR A 246 -1.01 10.57 -16.32
C THR A 246 -1.81 9.88 -15.23
N LEU A 247 -2.13 10.59 -14.15
CA LEU A 247 -2.89 10.10 -13.01
C LEU A 247 -4.24 10.82 -12.92
N VAL A 248 -5.32 10.06 -12.74
CA VAL A 248 -6.67 10.58 -12.47
C VAL A 248 -7.21 9.87 -11.23
N MET A 249 -7.49 10.64 -10.18
CA MET A 249 -8.06 10.16 -8.92
C MET A 249 -9.34 10.93 -8.62
N SER A 250 -10.49 10.26 -8.55
CA SER A 250 -11.78 10.96 -8.45
C SER A 250 -12.80 10.23 -7.59
N PHE A 251 -13.45 10.99 -6.70
CA PHE A 251 -14.70 10.63 -6.01
C PHE A 251 -15.93 11.31 -6.65
N ASP A 252 -15.76 11.97 -7.80
CA ASP A 252 -16.83 12.70 -8.49
C ASP A 252 -17.30 12.04 -9.78
N ALA A 253 -16.48 11.18 -10.38
CA ALA A 253 -16.80 10.51 -11.62
C ALA A 253 -17.60 9.23 -11.38
N VAL A 254 -18.69 9.05 -12.15
CA VAL A 254 -19.63 7.94 -11.93
C VAL A 254 -19.07 6.61 -12.42
N ALA A 255 -18.38 6.61 -13.57
CA ALA A 255 -17.82 5.42 -14.22
C ALA A 255 -16.73 5.81 -15.22
N THR A 256 -15.95 4.83 -15.64
CA THR A 256 -14.95 4.97 -16.71
C THR A 256 -14.86 3.69 -17.55
N HIS A 257 -14.42 3.83 -18.79
CA HIS A 257 -14.00 2.72 -19.65
C HIS A 257 -12.47 2.53 -19.66
N SER A 258 -11.72 3.46 -19.01
CA SER A 258 -10.26 3.35 -18.90
C SER A 258 -9.90 2.14 -18.07
N ALA A 259 -8.81 1.46 -18.44
CA ALA A 259 -8.17 0.50 -17.56
C ALA A 259 -7.68 1.20 -16.27
N ASN A 260 -7.49 0.43 -15.21
CA ASN A 260 -6.92 0.97 -13.97
C ASN A 260 -5.51 1.54 -14.23
N ILE A 261 -4.66 0.77 -14.91
CA ILE A 261 -3.35 1.23 -15.39
C ILE A 261 -3.11 0.69 -16.80
N GLU A 262 -2.62 1.53 -17.70
CA GLU A 262 -2.02 1.13 -18.98
C GLU A 262 -0.59 1.62 -19.03
N VAL A 263 0.34 0.76 -19.45
CA VAL A 263 1.74 1.13 -19.68
C VAL A 263 2.06 0.98 -21.15
N HIS A 264 2.46 2.09 -21.76
CA HIS A 264 2.76 2.16 -23.18
C HIS A 264 4.28 2.11 -23.40
N GLY A 265 4.72 1.22 -24.27
CA GLY A 265 6.11 1.10 -24.69
C GLY A 265 6.27 1.16 -26.21
N SER A 266 7.49 1.15 -26.68
CA SER A 266 7.82 1.27 -28.11
C SER A 266 7.40 0.06 -28.95
N LEU A 267 7.15 -1.11 -28.35
CA LEU A 267 6.78 -2.36 -29.02
C LEU A 267 5.43 -2.93 -28.59
N GLY A 268 4.75 -2.30 -27.61
CA GLY A 268 3.45 -2.77 -27.15
C GLY A 268 2.91 -1.95 -25.97
N THR A 269 1.71 -2.33 -25.54
CA THR A 269 1.01 -1.74 -24.39
C THR A 269 0.58 -2.84 -23.46
N LEU A 270 0.73 -2.64 -22.15
CA LEU A 270 0.19 -3.49 -21.12
C LEU A 270 -1.05 -2.84 -20.49
N ALA A 271 -2.15 -3.59 -20.40
CA ALA A 271 -3.22 -3.28 -19.47
C ALA A 271 -2.94 -4.03 -18.16
N VAL A 272 -2.80 -3.29 -17.08
CA VAL A 272 -2.37 -3.77 -15.76
C VAL A 272 -3.60 -3.76 -14.84
N PRO A 273 -3.81 -4.80 -14.01
CA PRO A 273 -4.98 -4.86 -13.14
C PRO A 273 -4.98 -3.78 -12.06
N ASP A 274 -6.10 -3.69 -11.32
CA ASP A 274 -6.26 -2.74 -10.22
C ASP A 274 -5.18 -2.96 -9.15
N PRO A 275 -4.33 -1.96 -8.87
CA PRO A 275 -3.26 -2.08 -7.88
C PRO A 275 -3.76 -2.20 -6.44
N ASN A 276 -5.05 -2.04 -6.17
CA ASN A 276 -5.66 -2.29 -4.87
C ASN A 276 -5.87 -3.80 -4.60
N HIS A 277 -5.68 -4.65 -5.61
CA HIS A 277 -5.74 -6.10 -5.51
C HIS A 277 -4.37 -6.73 -5.68
N PHE A 278 -4.19 -7.96 -5.16
CA PHE A 278 -2.93 -8.71 -5.29
C PHE A 278 -2.83 -9.46 -6.61
N ASP A 279 -3.95 -9.80 -7.21
CA ASP A 279 -4.07 -10.58 -8.44
C ASP A 279 -4.76 -9.77 -9.55
N GLY A 280 -5.07 -10.44 -10.64
CA GLY A 280 -5.75 -9.88 -11.80
C GLY A 280 -4.95 -10.09 -13.09
N ASP A 281 -5.63 -9.99 -14.21
CA ASP A 281 -5.07 -10.27 -15.52
C ASP A 281 -4.22 -9.11 -16.04
N THR A 282 -2.97 -9.40 -16.37
CA THR A 282 -2.13 -8.52 -17.19
C THR A 282 -2.35 -8.87 -18.66
N ARG A 283 -2.71 -7.88 -19.48
CA ARG A 283 -2.92 -8.09 -20.92
C ARG A 283 -1.94 -7.27 -21.73
N LEU A 284 -1.44 -7.85 -22.82
CA LEU A 284 -0.47 -7.25 -23.73
C LEU A 284 -1.11 -7.04 -25.10
N PHE A 285 -0.93 -5.84 -25.66
CA PHE A 285 -1.19 -5.54 -27.06
C PHE A 285 0.15 -5.27 -27.74
N ARG A 286 0.51 -6.07 -28.75
CA ARG A 286 1.79 -5.95 -29.44
C ARG A 286 1.71 -4.98 -30.62
N LEU A 287 2.79 -4.29 -30.90
CA LEU A 287 2.91 -3.49 -32.12
C LEU A 287 2.68 -4.37 -33.37
N GLY A 288 1.72 -3.98 -34.19
CA GLY A 288 1.30 -4.76 -35.37
C GLY A 288 0.32 -5.89 -35.06
N GLY A 289 -0.04 -6.10 -33.80
CA GLY A 289 -1.10 -7.03 -33.40
C GLY A 289 -2.51 -6.47 -33.64
N SER A 290 -3.51 -7.34 -33.54
CA SER A 290 -4.92 -7.00 -33.74
C SER A 290 -5.80 -7.20 -32.50
N GLU A 291 -5.26 -7.82 -31.43
CA GLU A 291 -6.01 -8.17 -30.22
C GLU A 291 -5.13 -8.16 -28.96
N TRP A 292 -5.78 -8.07 -27.83
CA TRP A 292 -5.14 -8.18 -26.51
C TRP A 292 -4.94 -9.64 -26.14
N GLU A 293 -3.72 -9.97 -25.72
CA GLU A 293 -3.30 -11.28 -25.20
C GLU A 293 -3.23 -11.24 -23.68
N THR A 294 -3.92 -12.14 -22.97
CA THR A 294 -3.73 -12.31 -21.53
C THR A 294 -2.41 -13.04 -21.28
N LEU A 295 -1.52 -12.42 -20.51
CA LEU A 295 -0.24 -13.04 -20.12
C LEU A 295 -0.47 -14.07 -19.02
N PRO A 296 0.25 -15.20 -19.05
CA PRO A 296 0.25 -16.13 -17.91
C PRO A 296 0.88 -15.47 -16.69
N VAL A 297 0.39 -15.82 -15.51
CA VAL A 297 1.02 -15.40 -14.23
C VAL A 297 2.47 -15.88 -14.24
N SER A 298 3.42 -14.96 -14.06
CA SER A 298 4.84 -15.22 -14.22
C SER A 298 5.74 -14.69 -13.11
N ALA A 299 5.18 -13.91 -12.18
CA ALA A 299 5.89 -13.33 -11.05
C ALA A 299 4.92 -12.99 -9.91
N GLY A 300 5.44 -12.76 -8.72
CA GLY A 300 4.67 -12.37 -7.54
C GLY A 300 4.26 -13.53 -6.64
N TYR A 301 3.72 -13.20 -5.48
CA TYR A 301 3.18 -14.17 -4.53
C TYR A 301 1.76 -14.59 -4.95
N THR A 302 1.55 -15.88 -5.23
CA THR A 302 0.22 -16.41 -5.56
C THR A 302 -0.64 -16.54 -4.30
N GLY A 303 -1.94 -16.23 -4.42
CA GLY A 303 -2.87 -16.29 -3.29
C GLY A 303 -2.52 -15.37 -2.12
N SER A 304 -1.73 -14.33 -2.39
CA SER A 304 -1.32 -13.36 -1.38
C SER A 304 -2.46 -12.48 -0.88
N GLY A 305 -2.25 -11.90 0.29
CA GLY A 305 -3.17 -10.99 0.96
C GLY A 305 -2.41 -9.97 1.81
N ARG A 306 -3.13 -9.10 2.52
CA ARG A 306 -2.53 -8.10 3.40
C ARG A 306 -1.65 -8.76 4.45
N GLY A 307 -0.43 -8.24 4.62
CA GLY A 307 0.59 -8.81 5.53
C GLY A 307 1.71 -9.55 4.82
N TYR A 308 1.62 -9.79 3.51
CA TYR A 308 2.74 -10.35 2.74
C TYR A 308 3.94 -9.41 2.68
N GLY A 309 3.72 -8.08 2.80
CA GLY A 309 4.80 -7.12 3.01
C GLY A 309 5.56 -7.34 4.32
N ILE A 310 4.90 -7.86 5.36
CA ILE A 310 5.56 -8.23 6.63
C ILE A 310 6.39 -9.50 6.46
N ALA A 311 5.91 -10.49 5.71
CA ALA A 311 6.69 -11.67 5.38
C ALA A 311 7.94 -11.32 4.54
N ASP A 312 7.80 -10.39 3.58
CA ASP A 312 8.92 -9.84 2.81
C ASP A 312 9.94 -9.12 3.71
N LEU A 313 9.47 -8.34 4.68
CA LEU A 313 10.31 -7.69 5.68
C LEU A 313 11.01 -8.73 6.57
N ALA A 314 10.31 -9.77 7.03
CA ALA A 314 10.90 -10.84 7.85
C ALA A 314 12.03 -11.56 7.10
N ARG A 315 11.84 -11.86 5.82
CA ARG A 315 12.86 -12.47 4.94
C ARG A 315 14.05 -11.53 4.73
N THR A 316 13.79 -10.23 4.57
CA THR A 316 14.85 -9.21 4.47
C THR A 316 15.70 -9.18 5.74
N LEU A 317 15.09 -9.21 6.92
CA LEU A 317 15.79 -9.27 8.21
C LEU A 317 16.60 -10.57 8.41
N ALA A 318 16.09 -11.68 7.86
CA ALA A 318 16.79 -12.98 7.90
C ALA A 318 17.98 -13.08 6.92
N GLY A 319 18.17 -12.09 6.05
CA GLY A 319 19.25 -12.07 5.05
C GLY A 319 18.98 -12.95 3.83
N ASP A 320 17.77 -13.47 3.65
CA ASP A 320 17.45 -14.44 2.60
C ASP A 320 17.36 -13.84 1.18
N ALA A 321 17.31 -12.53 1.03
CA ALA A 321 17.03 -11.94 -0.28
C ALA A 321 17.76 -10.63 -0.57
N ALA A 322 18.60 -10.14 0.31
CA ALA A 322 19.10 -8.78 0.22
C ALA A 322 20.60 -8.69 0.41
N ALA A 323 21.21 -7.75 -0.28
CA ALA A 323 22.52 -7.27 0.11
C ALA A 323 22.44 -6.60 1.51
N PRO A 324 23.51 -6.57 2.30
CA PRO A 324 23.51 -5.88 3.58
C PRO A 324 23.03 -4.43 3.43
N GLY A 325 21.98 -4.06 4.19
CA GLY A 325 21.38 -2.72 4.15
C GLY A 325 20.25 -2.52 3.13
N GLU A 326 19.83 -3.58 2.44
CA GLU A 326 18.70 -3.51 1.51
C GLU A 326 17.36 -3.45 2.26
N GLU A 327 16.46 -2.56 1.81
CA GLU A 327 15.13 -2.41 2.39
C GLU A 327 14.14 -3.49 1.89
N PRO A 328 13.07 -3.78 2.66
CA PRO A 328 11.96 -4.59 2.18
C PRO A 328 11.31 -3.90 0.96
N ARG A 329 10.69 -4.70 0.08
CA ARG A 329 10.07 -4.19 -1.15
C ARG A 329 8.93 -3.20 -0.89
N ALA A 330 8.13 -3.46 0.17
CA ALA A 330 7.15 -2.52 0.71
C ALA A 330 7.79 -1.76 1.90
N GLY A 331 8.90 -1.08 1.63
CA GLY A 331 9.73 -0.38 2.63
C GLY A 331 9.28 1.04 2.92
N GLY A 332 9.78 1.58 4.03
CA GLY A 332 9.48 2.94 4.47
C GLY A 332 9.94 4.01 3.50
N THR A 333 11.11 3.85 2.86
CA THR A 333 11.63 4.82 1.87
C THR A 333 10.71 4.91 0.64
N LEU A 334 10.20 3.77 0.14
CA LEU A 334 9.21 3.78 -0.94
C LEU A 334 7.92 4.48 -0.51
N ALA A 335 7.40 4.16 0.67
CA ALA A 335 6.17 4.77 1.19
C ALA A 335 6.32 6.28 1.41
N TYR A 336 7.49 6.74 1.88
CA TYR A 336 7.83 8.15 1.99
C TYR A 336 7.84 8.84 0.62
N HIS A 337 8.47 8.21 -0.38
CA HIS A 337 8.49 8.74 -1.75
C HIS A 337 7.07 8.86 -2.33
N VAL A 338 6.24 7.85 -2.14
CA VAL A 338 4.84 7.86 -2.58
C VAL A 338 4.05 8.99 -1.92
N LEU A 339 4.24 9.21 -0.62
CA LEU A 339 3.61 10.33 0.09
C LEU A 339 4.08 11.68 -0.45
N ASP A 340 5.40 11.87 -0.66
CA ASP A 340 5.97 13.11 -1.23
C ASP A 340 5.45 13.37 -2.65
N VAL A 341 5.32 12.35 -3.49
CA VAL A 341 4.71 12.48 -4.82
C VAL A 341 3.28 12.99 -4.72
N MET A 342 2.47 12.44 -3.81
CA MET A 342 1.06 12.83 -3.65
C MET A 342 0.93 14.26 -3.09
N GLU A 343 1.69 14.61 -2.05
CA GLU A 343 1.69 15.98 -1.51
C GLU A 343 2.22 16.99 -2.53
N SER A 344 3.27 16.65 -3.27
CA SER A 344 3.80 17.49 -4.35
C SER A 344 2.78 17.69 -5.46
N LEU A 345 1.99 16.66 -5.80
CA LEU A 345 0.93 16.77 -6.81
C LEU A 345 -0.19 17.73 -6.35
N LEU A 346 -0.60 17.66 -5.08
CA LEU A 346 -1.57 18.61 -4.51
C LEU A 346 -0.99 20.03 -4.48
N ALA A 347 0.26 20.19 -4.06
CA ALA A 347 0.95 21.49 -4.06
C ALA A 347 1.02 22.08 -5.47
N SER A 348 1.35 21.26 -6.48
CA SER A 348 1.32 21.64 -7.88
C SER A 348 -0.07 22.07 -8.35
N ALA A 349 -1.09 21.32 -7.99
CA ALA A 349 -2.49 21.63 -8.34
C ALA A 349 -2.95 22.98 -7.76
N HIS A 350 -2.56 23.30 -6.53
CA HIS A 350 -2.94 24.53 -5.86
C HIS A 350 -2.12 25.75 -6.29
N THR A 351 -0.85 25.54 -6.70
CA THR A 351 0.03 26.65 -7.14
C THR A 351 -0.01 26.88 -8.65
N GLY A 352 -0.48 25.91 -9.44
CA GLY A 352 -0.46 25.93 -10.90
C GLY A 352 0.95 25.81 -11.49
N ALA A 353 1.94 25.36 -10.70
CA ALA A 353 3.33 25.23 -11.10
C ALA A 353 3.80 23.77 -11.03
N SER A 354 4.80 23.40 -11.84
CA SER A 354 5.50 22.13 -11.66
C SER A 354 6.23 22.10 -10.32
N VAL A 355 6.17 20.97 -9.61
CA VAL A 355 6.83 20.75 -8.32
C VAL A 355 7.82 19.60 -8.46
N ALA A 356 9.07 19.82 -8.03
CA ALA A 356 10.08 18.77 -7.94
C ALA A 356 9.79 17.89 -6.71
N VAL A 357 9.82 16.58 -6.90
CA VAL A 357 9.75 15.61 -5.79
C VAL A 357 11.12 15.56 -5.13
N THR A 358 11.19 15.76 -3.82
CA THR A 358 12.45 15.91 -3.09
C THR A 358 12.97 14.59 -2.50
N SER A 359 12.07 13.65 -2.26
CA SER A 359 12.39 12.31 -1.81
C SER A 359 13.08 11.50 -2.90
N ARG A 360 13.82 10.50 -2.49
CA ARG A 360 14.43 9.53 -3.39
C ARG A 360 14.01 8.13 -2.98
N ALA A 361 13.71 7.31 -3.97
CA ALA A 361 13.49 5.89 -3.79
C ALA A 361 14.13 5.14 -4.94
N GLU A 362 14.43 3.88 -4.74
CA GLU A 362 14.78 2.98 -5.83
C GLU A 362 13.53 2.24 -6.28
N ARG A 363 13.52 1.78 -7.51
CA ARG A 363 12.49 0.86 -8.00
C ARG A 363 12.61 -0.43 -7.18
N PRO A 364 11.57 -0.88 -6.44
CA PRO A 364 11.66 -2.07 -5.59
C PRO A 364 12.13 -3.29 -6.38
N ARG A 365 12.80 -4.23 -5.74
CA ARG A 365 13.20 -5.50 -6.39
C ARG A 365 11.97 -6.28 -6.86
N ALA A 366 12.10 -7.00 -7.97
CA ALA A 366 11.08 -7.89 -8.46
C ALA A 366 10.82 -9.04 -7.46
N VAL A 367 9.60 -9.55 -7.45
CA VAL A 367 9.23 -10.79 -6.76
C VAL A 367 9.18 -11.91 -7.80
N ALA A 368 9.99 -12.95 -7.61
CA ALA A 368 9.88 -14.16 -8.42
C ALA A 368 8.50 -14.82 -8.19
N LEU A 369 8.06 -15.67 -9.12
CA LEU A 369 6.84 -16.43 -8.91
C LEU A 369 7.05 -17.40 -7.74
N GLU A 370 6.30 -17.21 -6.68
CA GLU A 370 6.27 -18.09 -5.52
C GLU A 370 4.84 -18.59 -5.30
N GLU A 371 4.69 -19.91 -5.29
CA GLU A 371 3.44 -20.53 -4.87
C GLU A 371 3.39 -20.55 -3.34
N VAL A 372 2.37 -19.90 -2.79
CA VAL A 372 2.06 -20.00 -1.37
C VAL A 372 1.36 -21.33 -1.11
N ALA A 373 1.74 -22.03 -0.02
CA ALA A 373 1.13 -23.28 0.36
C ALA A 373 -0.40 -23.16 0.40
N ALA A 374 -1.09 -24.05 -0.30
CA ALA A 374 -2.54 -24.11 -0.27
C ALA A 374 -3.02 -24.36 1.19
N GLU A 375 -4.15 -23.78 1.57
CA GLU A 375 -4.76 -24.08 2.87
C GLU A 375 -4.82 -25.60 3.07
N PRO A 376 -4.40 -26.13 4.24
CA PRO A 376 -4.72 -27.50 4.57
C PRO A 376 -6.24 -27.62 4.52
N SER A 377 -6.76 -28.47 3.62
CA SER A 377 -8.20 -28.69 3.47
C SER A 377 -8.79 -28.91 4.85
N ARG A 378 -9.77 -28.07 5.24
CA ARG A 378 -10.58 -28.33 6.44
C ARG A 378 -11.25 -29.69 6.19
N LEU A 379 -10.67 -30.75 6.74
CA LEU A 379 -11.35 -32.02 6.86
C LEU A 379 -12.56 -31.75 7.74
N THR A 380 -13.72 -31.69 7.11
CA THR A 380 -15.02 -31.74 7.80
C THR A 380 -15.04 -33.06 8.58
N ALA A 381 -14.94 -32.94 9.92
CA ALA A 381 -15.31 -34.01 10.84
C ALA A 381 -16.73 -33.79 11.31
#